data_2aa7a0546a671ab277c181f64b6e8146
#
_entry.id   2aa7a0546a671ab277c181f64b6e8146
#
_cell.length_a   1.000
_cell.length_b   1.000
_cell.length_c   1.000
_cell.angle_alpha   90.00
_cell.angle_beta   90.00
_cell.angle_gamma   90.00
#
_symmetry.space_group_name_H-M   'P 1'
#
loop_
_entity.id
_entity.type
_entity.pdbx_description
1 polymer ?
#
loop_
_entity_poly.entity_id
_entity_poly.type
_entity_poly.pdbx_seq_one_letter_code
_entity_poly.pdbx_strand_id
1 'polypeptide(L)'
;MRVAVLNIVGLSPSVFARRKCPALQAFAQKAGGIRTLAPDLPAVTCSVQASMLTGRRAGEHGIVGNGWFDRALQEVHFWKQSNHLVQAPKVWDTIRA
;
A
#
# COMPACT_ATOMS: atom_id res chain seq x y z
N MET A 1 -14.25 -4.29 -17.20
CA MET A 1 -12.78 -4.38 -17.05
C MET A 1 -12.46 -5.15 -15.77
N ARG A 2 -11.47 -6.02 -15.78
CA ARG A 2 -11.05 -6.76 -14.57
C ARG A 2 -9.68 -6.23 -14.16
N VAL A 3 -9.52 -5.88 -12.88
CA VAL A 3 -8.26 -5.37 -12.33
C VAL A 3 -7.83 -6.30 -11.19
N ALA A 4 -6.57 -6.68 -11.17
CA ALA A 4 -5.96 -7.42 -10.06
C ALA A 4 -4.77 -6.63 -9.54
N VAL A 5 -4.68 -6.50 -8.22
CA VAL A 5 -3.55 -5.89 -7.54
C VAL A 5 -2.83 -6.97 -6.74
N LEU A 6 -1.55 -7.19 -7.06
CA LEU A 6 -0.70 -8.12 -6.32
C LEU A 6 0.30 -7.32 -5.49
N ASN A 7 0.18 -7.42 -4.17
CA ASN A 7 1.15 -6.85 -3.25
C ASN A 7 2.14 -7.93 -2.80
N ILE A 8 3.38 -7.84 -3.29
CA ILE A 8 4.43 -8.80 -2.97
C ILE A 8 5.46 -8.10 -2.09
N VAL A 9 5.38 -8.36 -0.80
CA VAL A 9 6.27 -7.75 0.21
C VAL A 9 7.72 -8.17 -0.03
N GLY A 10 8.63 -7.20 -0.01
CA GLY A 10 10.07 -7.44 -0.21
C GLY A 10 10.50 -7.58 -1.66
N LEU A 11 9.59 -7.50 -2.63
CA LEU A 11 9.94 -7.54 -4.06
C LEU A 11 10.37 -6.14 -4.51
N SER A 12 11.64 -5.83 -4.33
CA SER A 12 12.26 -4.62 -4.88
C SER A 12 12.74 -4.82 -6.32
N PRO A 13 12.99 -3.75 -7.09
CA PRO A 13 13.56 -3.86 -8.44
C PRO A 13 14.86 -4.67 -8.48
N SER A 14 15.72 -4.55 -7.48
CA SER A 14 16.97 -5.30 -7.38
C SER A 14 16.74 -6.79 -7.11
N VAL A 15 15.78 -7.14 -6.26
CA VAL A 15 15.39 -8.54 -6.01
C VAL A 15 14.73 -9.14 -7.25
N PHE A 16 13.87 -8.39 -7.92
CA PHE A 16 13.23 -8.79 -9.17
C PHE A 16 14.27 -9.10 -10.26
N ALA A 17 15.28 -8.25 -10.42
CA ALA A 17 16.34 -8.45 -11.42
C ALA A 17 17.23 -9.69 -11.14
N ARG A 18 17.45 -10.03 -9.87
CA ARG A 18 18.28 -11.17 -9.46
C ARG A 18 17.53 -12.50 -9.45
N ARG A 19 16.24 -12.47 -9.25
CA ARG A 19 15.40 -13.66 -9.18
C ARG A 19 14.86 -14.01 -10.56
N LYS A 20 14.98 -15.28 -10.94
CA LYS A 20 14.41 -15.79 -12.18
C LYS A 20 12.89 -15.94 -12.04
N CYS A 21 12.17 -14.86 -12.30
CA CYS A 21 10.70 -14.83 -12.32
C CYS A 21 10.23 -14.60 -13.77
N PRO A 22 10.35 -15.59 -14.67
CA PRO A 22 10.17 -15.38 -16.11
C PRO A 22 8.78 -14.87 -16.48
N ALA A 23 7.74 -15.34 -15.80
CA ALA A 23 6.38 -14.88 -16.05
C ALA A 23 6.17 -13.41 -15.70
N LEU A 24 6.68 -12.96 -14.54
CA LEU A 24 6.61 -11.57 -14.13
C LEU A 24 7.50 -10.67 -15.00
N GLN A 25 8.66 -11.15 -15.41
CA GLN A 25 9.56 -10.42 -16.32
C GLN A 25 8.91 -10.23 -17.69
N ALA A 26 8.31 -11.27 -18.26
CA ALA A 26 7.60 -11.19 -19.52
C ALA A 26 6.38 -10.25 -19.43
N PHE A 27 5.66 -10.30 -18.33
CA PHE A 27 4.54 -9.38 -18.07
C PHE A 27 5.03 -7.94 -17.97
N ALA A 28 6.09 -7.69 -17.20
CA ALA A 28 6.65 -6.34 -17.04
C ALA A 28 7.11 -5.75 -18.38
N GLN A 29 7.75 -6.53 -19.23
CA GLN A 29 8.15 -6.10 -20.58
C GLN A 29 6.95 -5.68 -21.44
N LYS A 30 5.88 -6.49 -21.45
CA LYS A 30 4.64 -6.17 -22.18
C LYS A 30 3.91 -4.94 -21.60
N ALA A 31 4.01 -4.71 -20.30
CA ALA A 31 3.35 -3.62 -19.59
C ALA A 31 4.14 -2.28 -19.61
N GLY A 32 5.23 -2.19 -20.35
CA GLY A 32 6.04 -0.96 -20.43
C GLY A 32 7.11 -0.84 -19.33
N GLY A 33 7.48 -1.96 -18.69
CA GLY A 33 8.58 -2.04 -17.73
C GLY A 33 8.16 -1.85 -16.29
N ILE A 34 9.18 -1.79 -15.42
CA ILE A 34 9.03 -1.57 -13.98
C ILE A 34 9.10 -0.07 -13.70
N ARG A 35 8.22 0.42 -12.84
CA ARG A 35 8.23 1.80 -12.34
C ARG A 35 8.52 1.80 -10.85
N THR A 36 9.28 2.79 -10.41
CA THR A 36 9.54 3.01 -8.97
C THR A 36 8.53 4.00 -8.42
N LEU A 37 7.93 3.64 -7.29
CA LEU A 37 7.11 4.56 -6.51
C LEU A 37 7.95 5.14 -5.38
N ALA A 38 7.81 6.45 -5.15
CA ALA A 38 8.36 7.13 -3.98
C ALA A 38 7.27 7.17 -2.89
N PRO A 39 7.37 6.36 -1.84
CA PRO A 39 6.39 6.37 -0.77
C PRO A 39 6.55 7.60 0.13
N ASP A 40 5.47 8.02 0.78
CA ASP A 40 5.55 8.95 1.91
C ASP A 40 6.27 8.26 3.09
N LEU A 41 6.92 9.06 3.92
CA LEU A 41 7.58 8.56 5.14
C LEU A 41 6.64 8.66 6.36
N PRO A 42 6.70 7.68 7.27
CA PRO A 42 7.53 6.46 7.24
C PRO A 42 7.00 5.43 6.22
N ALA A 43 7.90 4.86 5.43
CA ALA A 43 7.58 3.87 4.40
C ALA A 43 7.34 2.48 5.01
N VAL A 44 6.30 2.36 5.81
CA VAL A 44 5.90 1.10 6.48
C VAL A 44 4.57 0.59 5.92
N THR A 45 4.27 -0.67 6.21
CA THR A 45 3.19 -1.41 5.56
C THR A 45 1.84 -0.70 5.59
N CYS A 46 1.37 -0.32 6.79
CA CYS A 46 0.02 0.23 6.92
C CYS A 46 -0.13 1.60 6.26
N SER A 47 0.83 2.51 6.45
CA SER A 47 0.76 3.86 5.86
C SER A 47 0.87 3.80 4.33
N VAL A 48 1.81 3.02 3.79
CA VAL A 48 1.99 2.90 2.33
C VAL A 48 0.78 2.24 1.67
N GLN A 49 0.23 1.17 2.25
CA GLN A 49 -0.97 0.53 1.71
C GLN A 49 -2.18 1.47 1.77
N ALA A 50 -2.38 2.21 2.86
CA ALA A 50 -3.44 3.19 2.95
C ALA A 50 -3.30 4.29 1.88
N SER A 51 -2.08 4.79 1.65
CA SER A 51 -1.81 5.75 0.58
C SER A 51 -2.13 5.19 -0.81
N MET A 52 -1.72 3.95 -1.11
CA MET A 52 -2.02 3.27 -2.38
C MET A 52 -3.53 3.09 -2.61
N LEU A 53 -4.27 2.72 -1.56
CA LEU A 53 -5.69 2.39 -1.66
C LEU A 53 -6.60 3.62 -1.67
N THR A 54 -6.12 4.75 -1.18
CA THR A 54 -6.90 6.00 -1.10
C THR A 54 -6.43 7.06 -2.10
N GLY A 55 -5.20 6.96 -2.61
CA GLY A 55 -4.56 8.02 -3.38
C GLY A 55 -4.29 9.29 -2.55
N ARG A 56 -4.25 9.17 -1.22
CA ARG A 56 -4.10 10.25 -0.26
C ARG A 56 -2.86 10.07 0.60
N ARG A 57 -2.43 11.13 1.27
CA ARG A 57 -1.31 11.11 2.21
C ARG A 57 -1.76 10.76 3.63
N ALA A 58 -0.81 10.41 4.50
CA ALA A 58 -1.07 10.02 5.88
C ALA A 58 -1.89 11.06 6.68
N GLY A 59 -1.68 12.36 6.45
CA GLY A 59 -2.45 13.43 7.07
C GLY A 59 -3.94 13.46 6.67
N GLU A 60 -4.30 12.84 5.55
CA GLU A 60 -5.68 12.79 5.04
C GLU A 60 -6.35 11.46 5.35
N HIS A 61 -5.65 10.33 5.21
CA HIS A 61 -6.23 9.01 5.49
C HIS A 61 -6.02 8.55 6.95
N GLY A 62 -5.23 9.28 7.76
CA GLY A 62 -5.08 9.06 9.19
C GLY A 62 -4.15 7.90 9.61
N ILE A 63 -3.63 7.11 8.66
CA ILE A 63 -2.75 5.97 8.98
C ILE A 63 -1.29 6.38 8.90
N VAL A 64 -0.72 6.69 10.05
CA VAL A 64 0.63 7.25 10.16
C VAL A 64 1.74 6.21 10.30
N GLY A 65 1.39 4.94 10.53
CA GLY A 65 2.36 3.86 10.72
C GLY A 65 1.69 2.52 10.95
N ASN A 66 2.50 1.51 11.33
CA ASN A 66 1.99 0.19 11.71
C ASN A 66 1.41 0.17 13.13
N GLY A 67 1.65 1.23 13.89
CA GLY A 67 1.11 1.46 15.21
C GLY A 67 1.06 2.94 15.52
N TRP A 68 0.24 3.32 16.47
CA TRP A 68 0.07 4.69 16.95
C TRP A 68 -0.42 4.72 18.39
N PHE A 69 -0.25 5.86 19.03
CA PHE A 69 -0.77 6.10 20.36
C PHE A 69 -2.22 6.61 20.26
N ASP A 70 -3.13 5.86 20.85
CA ASP A 70 -4.53 6.29 21.02
C ASP A 70 -4.64 7.18 22.25
N ARG A 71 -4.93 8.45 22.03
CA ARG A 71 -4.99 9.46 23.11
C ARG A 71 -6.21 9.27 24.02
N ALA A 72 -7.30 8.76 23.50
CA ALA A 72 -8.52 8.57 24.28
C ALA A 72 -8.39 7.36 25.21
N LEU A 73 -7.78 6.29 24.72
CA LEU A 73 -7.55 5.07 25.48
C LEU A 73 -6.23 5.07 26.24
N GLN A 74 -5.33 6.04 25.99
CA GLN A 74 -3.98 6.10 26.57
C GLN A 74 -3.15 4.82 26.28
N GLU A 75 -3.35 4.21 25.12
CA GLU A 75 -2.73 2.94 24.75
C GLU A 75 -2.00 3.03 23.41
N VAL A 76 -0.98 2.19 23.26
CA VAL A 76 -0.33 1.97 21.96
C VAL A 76 -1.01 0.82 21.24
N HIS A 77 -1.52 1.09 20.06
CA HIS A 77 -2.13 0.10 19.19
C HIS A 77 -1.20 -0.28 18.05
N PHE A 78 -1.08 -1.59 17.79
CA PHE A 78 -0.36 -2.12 16.64
C PHE A 78 -1.29 -2.96 15.77
N TRP A 79 -1.07 -2.93 14.47
CA TRP A 79 -1.70 -3.83 13.49
C TRP A 79 -3.23 -3.86 13.57
N LYS A 80 -3.85 -2.75 13.90
CA LYS A 80 -5.31 -2.64 13.86
C LYS A 80 -5.78 -2.75 12.41
N GLN A 81 -6.79 -3.59 12.18
CA GLN A 81 -7.24 -3.96 10.83
C GLN A 81 -8.61 -3.38 10.46
N SER A 82 -9.23 -2.61 11.34
CA SER A 82 -10.54 -2.04 11.05
C SER A 82 -10.49 -1.06 9.89
N ASN A 83 -11.33 -1.28 8.89
CA ASN A 83 -11.47 -0.38 7.75
C ASN A 83 -11.91 1.04 8.12
N HIS A 84 -12.58 1.22 9.28
CA HIS A 84 -13.00 2.51 9.80
C HIS A 84 -11.84 3.42 10.23
N LEU A 85 -10.67 2.86 10.46
CA LEU A 85 -9.48 3.65 10.80
C LEU A 85 -8.97 4.49 9.63
N VAL A 86 -9.22 4.04 8.40
CA VAL A 86 -8.84 4.77 7.18
C VAL A 86 -9.90 5.83 6.90
N GLN A 87 -9.57 7.09 7.13
CA GLN A 87 -10.49 8.23 7.09
C GLN A 87 -10.77 8.76 5.69
N ALA A 88 -10.08 8.27 4.67
CA ALA A 88 -10.30 8.65 3.28
C ALA A 88 -11.03 7.54 2.50
N PRO A 89 -11.80 7.89 1.45
CA PRO A 89 -12.42 6.90 0.57
C PRO A 89 -11.37 6.01 -0.09
N LYS A 90 -11.63 4.72 -0.14
CA LYS A 90 -10.76 3.73 -0.77
C LYS A 90 -11.23 3.47 -2.20
N VAL A 91 -10.35 2.97 -3.03
CA VAL A 91 -10.62 2.69 -4.45
C VAL A 91 -11.90 1.86 -4.66
N TRP A 92 -12.19 0.91 -3.78
CA TRP A 92 -13.42 0.11 -3.88
C TRP A 92 -14.70 0.85 -3.47
N ASP A 93 -14.60 1.89 -2.66
CA ASP A 93 -15.76 2.73 -2.33
C ASP A 93 -16.26 3.46 -3.58
N THR A 94 -15.33 3.89 -4.45
CA THR A 94 -15.63 4.52 -5.74
C THR A 94 -16.16 3.53 -6.79
N ILE A 95 -15.68 2.29 -6.78
CA ILE A 95 -16.09 1.27 -7.77
C ILE A 95 -17.49 0.72 -7.48
N ARG A 96 -17.93 0.77 -6.22
CA ARG A 96 -19.25 0.27 -5.78
C ARG A 96 -20.38 1.30 -5.91
N ALA A 97 -20.02 2.55 -6.08
CA ALA A 97 -20.98 3.62 -6.33
C ALA A 97 -21.43 3.63 -7.79
#